data_8ca872a1d0f8c8c13a802e5f4291508e
#
_entry.id   8ca872a1d0f8c8c13a802e5f4291508e
#
_cell.length_a   1.000
_cell.length_b   1.000
_cell.length_c   1.000
_cell.angle_alpha   90.00
_cell.angle_beta   90.00
_cell.angle_gamma   90.00
#
_symmetry.space_group_name_H-M   'P 1'
#
loop_
_entity.id
_entity.type
_entity.pdbx_description
1 polymer ?
#
loop_
_entity_poly.entity_id
_entity_poly.type
_entity_poly.pdbx_seq_one_letter_code
_entity_poly.pdbx_strand_id
1 'polypeptide(L)'
;MDEKPYIPVNENVTWISRFVLKKDASLEKFKSIMRGFIDSVDKNEPGALTYSWFLSPDETYVSVIQRFSTHEAAYAHLTGECVTKWYPLILEITDNDFTYYGTPSEKNAALFNSIGLNPTGHKHIGGIQR
;
A
#
# COMPACT_ATOMS: atom_id res chain seq x y z
N MET A 1 24.58 15.02 26.76
CA MET A 1 24.56 15.22 25.31
C MET A 1 23.37 14.48 24.72
N ASP A 2 22.54 15.22 24.04
CA ASP A 2 21.31 14.63 23.51
C ASP A 2 21.61 13.86 22.25
N GLU A 3 21.17 12.64 22.22
CA GLU A 3 21.19 11.87 20.99
C GLU A 3 20.18 12.44 20.00
N LYS A 4 20.62 12.72 18.80
CA LYS A 4 19.70 13.08 17.73
C LYS A 4 18.87 11.86 17.39
N PRO A 5 17.54 11.95 17.46
CA PRO A 5 16.73 10.84 16.97
C PRO A 5 16.93 10.70 15.47
N TYR A 6 17.27 9.51 15.01
CA TYR A 6 17.34 9.20 13.59
C TYR A 6 15.92 8.98 13.05
N ILE A 7 15.07 9.98 13.27
CA ILE A 7 13.68 9.92 12.82
C ILE A 7 13.56 10.86 11.62
N PRO A 8 13.03 10.41 10.49
CA PRO A 8 12.80 11.28 9.35
C PRO A 8 11.90 12.45 9.73
N VAL A 9 12.22 13.62 9.26
CA VAL A 9 11.44 14.84 9.52
C VAL A 9 10.19 14.88 8.64
N ASN A 10 10.15 14.07 7.58
CA ASN A 10 9.02 14.06 6.65
C ASN A 10 7.89 13.13 7.16
N GLU A 11 6.70 13.38 6.65
CA GLU A 11 5.50 12.62 6.98
C GLU A 11 5.25 11.46 6.02
N ASN A 12 6.29 10.95 5.37
CA ASN A 12 6.11 9.86 4.42
C ASN A 12 5.47 8.65 5.07
N VAL A 13 4.51 8.10 4.36
CA VAL A 13 3.74 6.93 4.80
C VAL A 13 4.13 5.76 3.91
N THR A 14 4.50 4.64 4.52
CA THR A 14 4.96 3.47 3.78
C THR A 14 4.24 2.23 4.26
N TRP A 15 3.75 1.42 3.30
CA TRP A 15 3.32 0.06 3.59
C TRP A 15 3.60 -0.84 2.40
N ILE A 16 3.65 -2.14 2.67
CA ILE A 16 3.77 -3.17 1.65
C ILE A 16 2.53 -4.04 1.72
N SER A 17 1.77 -4.08 0.64
CA SER A 17 0.66 -5.00 0.47
C SER A 17 1.15 -6.28 -0.19
N ARG A 18 0.59 -7.43 0.20
CA ARG A 18 0.84 -8.68 -0.46
C ARG A 18 -0.49 -9.29 -0.90
N PHE A 19 -0.58 -9.59 -2.19
CA PHE A 19 -1.73 -10.24 -2.80
C PHE A 19 -1.35 -11.67 -3.14
N VAL A 20 -1.89 -12.62 -2.40
CA VAL A 20 -1.65 -14.06 -2.64
C VAL A 20 -2.72 -14.55 -3.61
N LEU A 21 -2.29 -15.06 -4.76
CA LEU A 21 -3.20 -15.57 -5.77
C LEU A 21 -3.97 -16.79 -5.24
N LYS A 22 -5.28 -16.76 -5.36
CA LYS A 22 -6.13 -17.89 -5.03
C LYS A 22 -5.86 -19.02 -6.01
N LYS A 23 -6.16 -20.26 -5.59
CA LYS A 23 -6.04 -21.42 -6.43
C LYS A 23 -6.83 -21.19 -7.72
N ASP A 24 -6.23 -21.54 -8.84
CA ASP A 24 -6.81 -21.39 -10.19
C ASP A 24 -7.03 -19.94 -10.63
N ALA A 25 -6.51 -18.94 -9.90
CA ALA A 25 -6.56 -17.56 -10.35
C ALA A 25 -5.65 -17.32 -11.55
N SER A 26 -6.15 -16.57 -12.53
CA SER A 26 -5.39 -16.23 -13.73
C SER A 26 -4.41 -15.10 -13.45
N LEU A 27 -3.12 -15.33 -13.70
CA LEU A 27 -2.11 -14.27 -13.60
C LEU A 27 -2.37 -13.15 -14.61
N GLU A 28 -2.86 -13.49 -15.81
CA GLU A 28 -3.19 -12.48 -16.82
C GLU A 28 -4.35 -11.58 -16.37
N LYS A 29 -5.37 -12.16 -15.75
CA LYS A 29 -6.46 -11.39 -15.16
C LYS A 29 -5.95 -10.49 -14.04
N PHE A 30 -5.06 -11.01 -13.18
CA PHE A 30 -4.42 -10.22 -12.14
C PHE A 30 -3.69 -9.01 -12.74
N LYS A 31 -2.85 -9.24 -13.76
CA LYS A 31 -2.10 -8.17 -14.42
C LYS A 31 -3.00 -7.10 -15.04
N SER A 32 -4.15 -7.51 -15.58
CA SER A 32 -5.12 -6.59 -16.15
C SER A 32 -5.69 -5.66 -15.07
N ILE A 33 -6.06 -6.21 -13.91
CA ILE A 33 -6.56 -5.43 -12.77
C ILE A 33 -5.45 -4.53 -12.22
N MET A 34 -4.23 -5.06 -12.10
CA MET A 34 -3.05 -4.30 -11.66
C MET A 34 -2.84 -3.05 -12.52
N ARG A 35 -2.97 -3.18 -13.84
CA ARG A 35 -2.84 -2.01 -14.73
C ARG A 35 -3.88 -0.94 -14.41
N GLY A 36 -5.09 -1.35 -14.07
CA GLY A 36 -6.13 -0.42 -13.62
C GLY A 36 -5.74 0.34 -12.35
N PHE A 37 -5.16 -0.37 -11.38
CA PHE A 37 -4.61 0.27 -10.18
C PHE A 37 -3.53 1.29 -10.52
N ILE A 38 -2.54 0.87 -11.31
CA ILE A 38 -1.39 1.71 -11.63
C ILE A 38 -1.81 2.94 -12.42
N ASP A 39 -2.65 2.79 -13.42
CA ASP A 39 -3.13 3.91 -14.24
C ASP A 39 -3.93 4.90 -13.39
N SER A 40 -4.76 4.41 -12.46
CA SER A 40 -5.53 5.25 -11.58
C SER A 40 -4.64 6.07 -10.63
N VAL A 41 -3.61 5.44 -10.05
CA VAL A 41 -2.65 6.12 -9.17
C VAL A 41 -1.84 7.14 -9.96
N ASP A 42 -1.31 6.77 -11.11
CA ASP A 42 -0.51 7.65 -11.95
C ASP A 42 -1.30 8.91 -12.37
N LYS A 43 -2.56 8.72 -12.72
CA LYS A 43 -3.43 9.81 -13.19
C LYS A 43 -3.91 10.73 -12.07
N ASN A 44 -4.25 10.17 -10.89
CA ASN A 44 -5.03 10.89 -9.88
C ASN A 44 -4.28 11.18 -8.59
N GLU A 45 -3.12 10.57 -8.36
CA GLU A 45 -2.47 10.61 -7.04
C GLU A 45 -1.02 11.10 -7.11
N PRO A 46 -0.82 12.41 -7.26
CA PRO A 46 0.54 12.96 -7.32
C PRO A 46 1.34 12.78 -6.02
N GLY A 47 0.68 12.52 -4.90
CA GLY A 47 1.32 12.24 -3.62
C GLY A 47 1.80 10.81 -3.45
N ALA A 48 1.52 9.92 -4.39
CA ALA A 48 2.06 8.56 -4.39
C ALA A 48 3.49 8.60 -4.93
N LEU A 49 4.47 8.45 -4.04
CA LEU A 49 5.89 8.54 -4.39
C LEU A 49 6.44 7.23 -4.92
N THR A 50 5.94 6.12 -4.43
CA THR A 50 6.30 4.78 -4.87
C THR A 50 5.04 3.93 -4.91
N TYR A 51 4.84 3.23 -6.01
CA TYR A 51 3.71 2.33 -6.18
C TYR A 51 4.15 1.22 -7.14
N SER A 52 4.95 0.29 -6.62
CA SER A 52 5.63 -0.71 -7.43
C SER A 52 5.19 -2.13 -7.09
N TRP A 53 4.91 -2.92 -8.11
CA TRP A 53 4.36 -4.26 -8.01
C TRP A 53 5.43 -5.28 -8.41
N PHE A 54 5.63 -6.31 -7.57
CA PHE A 54 6.67 -7.32 -7.77
C PHE A 54 6.07 -8.71 -7.63
N LEU A 55 6.25 -9.52 -8.66
CA LEU A 55 5.80 -10.92 -8.67
C LEU A 55 6.84 -11.82 -8.00
N SER A 56 6.39 -12.72 -7.13
CA SER A 56 7.27 -13.70 -6.48
C SER A 56 7.88 -14.65 -7.51
N PRO A 57 9.06 -15.25 -7.21
CA PRO A 57 9.70 -16.17 -8.17
C PRO A 57 8.84 -17.36 -8.55
N ASP A 58 8.02 -17.87 -7.64
CA ASP A 58 7.11 -18.99 -7.90
C ASP A 58 5.75 -18.55 -8.45
N GLU A 59 5.58 -17.24 -8.68
CA GLU A 59 4.36 -16.63 -9.23
C GLU A 59 3.10 -16.86 -8.38
N THR A 60 3.26 -17.08 -7.08
CA THR A 60 2.13 -17.32 -6.16
C THR A 60 1.60 -16.06 -5.49
N TYR A 61 2.43 -15.02 -5.39
CA TYR A 61 1.98 -13.76 -4.79
C TYR A 61 2.69 -12.55 -5.40
N VAL A 62 2.09 -11.39 -5.20
CA VAL A 62 2.62 -10.10 -5.65
C VAL A 62 2.75 -9.18 -4.44
N SER A 63 3.90 -8.54 -4.30
CA SER A 63 4.13 -7.51 -3.28
C SER A 63 4.04 -6.13 -3.92
N VAL A 64 3.35 -5.21 -3.25
CA VAL A 64 3.22 -3.82 -3.71
C VAL A 64 3.86 -2.91 -2.69
N ILE A 65 4.95 -2.28 -3.07
CA ILE A 65 5.63 -1.30 -2.23
C ILE A 65 4.96 0.05 -2.47
N GLN A 66 4.39 0.63 -1.40
CA GLN A 66 3.62 1.86 -1.48
C GLN A 66 4.20 2.89 -0.53
N ARG A 67 4.46 4.07 -1.05
CA ARG A 67 4.96 5.18 -0.26
C ARG A 67 4.25 6.45 -0.71
N PHE A 68 3.72 7.19 0.26
CA PHE A 68 2.97 8.43 0.03
C PHE A 68 3.67 9.58 0.74
N SER A 69 3.57 10.77 0.18
CA SER A 69 4.24 11.95 0.70
C SER A 69 3.74 12.38 2.09
N THR A 70 2.45 12.16 2.36
CA THR A 70 1.78 12.56 3.61
C THR A 70 0.68 11.58 3.98
N HIS A 71 0.18 11.68 5.21
CA HIS A 71 -1.02 10.93 5.62
C HIS A 71 -2.23 11.29 4.78
N GLU A 72 -2.33 12.54 4.35
CA GLU A 72 -3.43 12.98 3.47
C GLU A 72 -3.36 12.36 2.08
N ALA A 73 -2.15 12.23 1.53
CA ALA A 73 -1.95 11.54 0.26
C ALA A 73 -2.34 10.06 0.38
N ALA A 74 -1.99 9.41 1.49
CA ALA A 74 -2.43 8.05 1.78
C ALA A 74 -3.95 7.96 1.92
N TYR A 75 -4.58 8.93 2.58
CA TYR A 75 -6.03 9.00 2.68
C TYR A 75 -6.68 9.13 1.29
N ALA A 76 -6.13 9.97 0.44
CA ALA A 76 -6.62 10.16 -0.92
C ALA A 76 -6.54 8.85 -1.72
N HIS A 77 -5.47 8.05 -1.52
CA HIS A 77 -5.34 6.74 -2.13
C HIS A 77 -6.44 5.79 -1.64
N LEU A 78 -6.64 5.71 -0.33
CA LEU A 78 -7.61 4.79 0.27
C LEU A 78 -9.07 5.12 -0.05
N THR A 79 -9.36 6.38 -0.38
CA THR A 79 -10.71 6.85 -0.71
C THR A 79 -10.90 7.11 -2.21
N GLY A 80 -9.85 7.00 -2.99
CA GLY A 80 -9.88 7.32 -4.41
C GLY A 80 -10.34 6.16 -5.30
N GLU A 81 -10.37 6.44 -6.60
CA GLU A 81 -10.80 5.49 -7.62
C GLU A 81 -10.03 4.17 -7.58
N CYS A 82 -8.74 4.24 -7.30
CA CYS A 82 -7.86 3.07 -7.23
C CYS A 82 -8.44 2.00 -6.30
N VAL A 83 -8.76 2.37 -5.07
CA VAL A 83 -9.28 1.42 -4.09
C VAL A 83 -10.78 1.17 -4.30
N THR A 84 -11.58 2.19 -4.54
CA THR A 84 -13.04 2.04 -4.64
C THR A 84 -13.46 1.22 -5.86
N LYS A 85 -12.74 1.34 -6.97
CA LYS A 85 -13.07 0.64 -8.22
C LYS A 85 -12.35 -0.70 -8.36
N TRP A 86 -11.05 -0.73 -8.08
CA TRP A 86 -10.20 -1.87 -8.44
C TRP A 86 -9.97 -2.87 -7.31
N TYR A 87 -9.98 -2.40 -6.05
CA TYR A 87 -9.72 -3.28 -4.91
C TYR A 87 -10.73 -4.43 -4.78
N PRO A 88 -12.05 -4.19 -4.91
CA PRO A 88 -13.01 -5.29 -4.88
C PRO A 88 -12.75 -6.35 -5.96
N LEU A 89 -12.27 -5.94 -7.13
CA LEU A 89 -11.99 -6.86 -8.23
C LEU A 89 -10.81 -7.78 -7.95
N ILE A 90 -9.74 -7.21 -7.38
CA ILE A 90 -8.55 -8.00 -7.09
C ILE A 90 -8.78 -8.98 -5.93
N LEU A 91 -9.66 -8.64 -4.98
CA LEU A 91 -10.02 -9.51 -3.88
C LEU A 91 -10.81 -10.74 -4.30
N GLU A 92 -11.41 -10.74 -5.48
CA GLU A 92 -12.07 -11.92 -6.03
C GLU A 92 -11.08 -13.03 -6.34
N ILE A 93 -9.82 -12.67 -6.66
CA ILE A 93 -8.79 -13.61 -7.12
C ILE A 93 -7.56 -13.66 -6.22
N THR A 94 -7.54 -12.89 -5.13
CA THR A 94 -6.42 -12.87 -4.18
C THR A 94 -6.89 -12.79 -2.75
N ASP A 95 -5.99 -13.20 -1.85
CA ASP A 95 -6.07 -12.85 -0.43
C ASP A 95 -5.04 -11.76 -0.17
N ASN A 96 -5.44 -10.71 0.55
CA ASN A 96 -4.58 -9.57 0.79
C ASN A 96 -4.17 -9.49 2.26
N ASP A 97 -2.87 -9.36 2.50
CA ASP A 97 -2.34 -8.90 3.77
C ASP A 97 -1.40 -7.73 3.53
N PHE A 98 -0.98 -7.04 4.59
CA PHE A 98 -0.04 -5.94 4.44
C PHE A 98 0.72 -5.67 5.73
N THR A 99 1.87 -5.01 5.57
CA THR A 99 2.72 -4.56 6.68
C THR A 99 2.84 -3.05 6.61
N TYR A 100 2.47 -2.38 7.69
CA TYR A 100 2.52 -0.92 7.78
C TYR A 100 3.78 -0.50 8.55
N TYR A 101 4.52 0.45 7.99
CA TYR A 101 5.74 0.97 8.59
C TYR A 101 5.50 2.38 9.10
N GLY A 102 5.67 2.58 10.40
CA GLY A 102 5.29 3.80 11.10
C GLY A 102 3.93 3.66 11.77
N THR A 103 3.36 4.77 12.22
CA THR A 103 2.06 4.81 12.87
C THR A 103 1.03 5.43 11.94
N PRO A 104 -0.03 4.71 11.58
CA PRO A 104 -1.08 5.30 10.75
C PRO A 104 -1.81 6.40 11.52
N SER A 105 -2.28 7.44 10.81
CA SER A 105 -3.19 8.41 11.41
C SER A 105 -4.47 7.70 11.84
N GLU A 106 -5.18 8.26 12.82
CA GLU A 106 -6.46 7.69 13.28
C GLU A 106 -7.44 7.55 12.11
N LYS A 107 -7.49 8.55 11.25
CA LYS A 107 -8.35 8.59 10.08
C LYS A 107 -8.02 7.45 9.12
N ASN A 108 -6.73 7.24 8.82
CA ASN A 108 -6.29 6.18 7.92
C ASN A 108 -6.47 4.79 8.55
N ALA A 109 -6.20 4.66 9.84
CA ALA A 109 -6.44 3.40 10.55
C ALA A 109 -7.92 2.99 10.47
N ALA A 110 -8.84 3.94 10.63
CA ALA A 110 -10.26 3.69 10.52
C ALA A 110 -10.65 3.24 9.10
N LEU A 111 -10.02 3.83 8.07
CA LEU A 111 -10.27 3.41 6.68
C LEU A 111 -9.76 1.99 6.41
N PHE A 112 -8.56 1.65 6.88
CA PHE A 112 -8.05 0.29 6.74
C PHE A 112 -9.00 -0.72 7.37
N ASN A 113 -9.48 -0.43 8.59
CA ASN A 113 -10.45 -1.29 9.26
C ASN A 113 -11.74 -1.42 8.49
N SER A 114 -12.20 -0.36 7.84
CA SER A 114 -13.45 -0.37 7.05
C SER A 114 -13.38 -1.28 5.83
N ILE A 115 -12.18 -1.56 5.32
CA ILE A 115 -11.98 -2.47 4.19
C ILE A 115 -11.42 -3.83 4.63
N GLY A 116 -11.52 -4.15 5.92
CA GLY A 116 -11.14 -5.45 6.46
C GLY A 116 -9.66 -5.62 6.77
N LEU A 117 -8.89 -4.55 6.76
CA LEU A 117 -7.47 -4.58 7.07
C LEU A 117 -7.22 -4.01 8.47
N ASN A 118 -6.21 -4.55 9.15
CA ASN A 118 -5.84 -4.11 10.48
C ASN A 118 -4.38 -3.64 10.47
N PRO A 119 -4.13 -2.32 10.38
CA PRO A 119 -2.78 -1.80 10.26
C PRO A 119 -2.03 -1.91 11.59
N THR A 120 -1.19 -2.92 11.71
CA THR A 120 -0.24 -3.01 12.81
C THR A 120 0.97 -2.17 12.46
N GLY A 121 1.10 -1.03 13.10
CA GLY A 121 2.22 -0.12 12.86
C GLY A 121 3.53 -0.68 13.39
N HIS A 122 4.58 -0.56 12.59
CA HIS A 122 5.95 -0.87 13.02
C HIS A 122 6.65 0.44 13.35
N LYS A 123 7.07 0.58 14.59
CA LYS A 123 7.66 1.82 15.09
C LYS A 123 8.97 2.13 14.37
N HIS A 124 9.09 3.34 13.83
CA HIS A 124 10.35 3.82 13.27
C HIS A 124 11.39 4.01 14.39
N ILE A 125 12.58 3.47 14.22
CA ILE A 125 13.65 3.58 15.21
C ILE A 125 14.94 4.17 14.65
N GLY A 126 15.01 4.44 13.36
CA GLY A 126 16.18 5.05 12.75
C GLY A 126 16.21 4.84 11.24
N GLY A 127 17.03 5.62 10.56
CA GLY A 127 17.22 5.49 9.12
C GLY A 127 17.51 6.81 8.44
N ILE A 128 17.63 6.76 7.13
CA ILE A 128 17.79 7.92 6.26
C ILE A 128 16.66 7.87 5.25
N GLN A 129 16.05 9.02 5.01
CA GLN A 129 15.00 9.14 4.00
C GLN A 129 15.32 10.35 3.12
N ARG A 130 15.40 10.13 1.82
CA ARG A 130 15.80 11.15 0.84
C ARG A 130 14.71 11.38 -0.19
#